data_78b998a5c708942928ff1dedd704f6cc
#
_entry.id   78b998a5c708942928ff1dedd704f6cc
#
_cell.length_a   1.000
_cell.length_b   1.000
_cell.length_c   1.000
_cell.angle_alpha   90.00
_cell.angle_beta   90.00
_cell.angle_gamma   90.00
#
_symmetry.space_group_name_H-M   'P 1'
#
loop_
_entity.id
_entity.type
_entity.pdbx_description
1 polymer ?
#
loop_
_entity_poly.entity_id
_entity_poly.type
_entity_poly.pdbx_seq_one_letter_code
_entity_poly.pdbx_strand_id
1 'polypeptide(L)'
;GEVRSGTVYLPPMLRNHYYAVCCLMRNDGKIAVEYLVADWDDAPAWDDMEFAYPTYDNPLMPLSGSVADMKNPTVYCSLNDTNPEAGDFSVRFRMTAPAQQEWKATLMDASPADFEVRVYQGGEEVTNPTASEEWYTITVRALNPDMVGQTVRLGIAITPTWLAPGETTLLLINGLTDAIAWPDSGNMPEYIEIEQIPNPND
;
A
#
# COMPACT_ATOMS: atom_id res chain seq x y z
N GLY A 1 -17.94 23.08 -6.09
CA GLY A 1 -17.65 21.74 -5.58
C GLY A 1 -18.20 20.70 -6.56
N GLU A 2 -17.44 19.68 -6.84
CA GLU A 2 -17.87 18.56 -7.68
C GLU A 2 -18.87 17.71 -6.91
N VAL A 3 -20.03 17.46 -7.51
CA VAL A 3 -21.03 16.57 -6.92
C VAL A 3 -20.72 15.15 -7.37
N ARG A 4 -20.48 14.25 -6.43
CA ARG A 4 -20.26 12.83 -6.69
C ARG A 4 -21.45 12.04 -6.19
N SER A 5 -21.89 11.05 -6.95
CA SER A 5 -22.99 10.17 -6.59
C SER A 5 -22.59 8.72 -6.78
N GLY A 6 -23.14 7.85 -5.96
CA GLY A 6 -22.97 6.41 -6.05
C GLY A 6 -24.24 5.70 -5.58
N THR A 7 -24.38 4.43 -5.96
CA THR A 7 -25.51 3.59 -5.54
C THR A 7 -24.98 2.47 -4.66
N VAL A 8 -25.58 2.29 -3.50
CA VAL A 8 -25.28 1.21 -2.57
C VAL A 8 -26.45 0.23 -2.58
N TYR A 9 -26.15 -1.03 -2.80
CA TYR A 9 -27.13 -2.10 -2.72
C TYR A 9 -27.10 -2.70 -1.31
N LEU A 10 -28.16 -2.47 -0.55
CA LEU A 10 -28.32 -3.12 0.76
C LEU A 10 -28.93 -4.50 0.57
N PRO A 11 -28.65 -5.45 1.48
CA PRO A 11 -29.36 -6.72 1.51
C PRO A 11 -30.84 -6.51 1.75
N PRO A 12 -31.70 -7.51 1.52
CA PRO A 12 -33.13 -7.42 1.83
C PRO A 12 -33.35 -6.96 3.26
N MET A 13 -34.15 -5.91 3.44
CA MET A 13 -34.42 -5.37 4.78
C MET A 13 -35.22 -6.37 5.59
N LEU A 14 -34.66 -6.83 6.68
CA LEU A 14 -35.29 -7.69 7.66
C LEU A 14 -36.02 -6.86 8.71
N ARG A 15 -37.15 -7.37 9.20
CA ARG A 15 -37.90 -6.73 10.28
C ARG A 15 -37.13 -6.82 11.58
N ASN A 16 -37.16 -5.79 12.42
CA ASN A 16 -36.46 -5.69 13.69
C ASN A 16 -34.91 -5.70 13.58
N HIS A 17 -34.38 -5.26 12.43
CA HIS A 17 -32.96 -5.06 12.25
C HIS A 17 -32.63 -3.58 12.09
N TYR A 18 -31.49 -3.22 12.59
CA TYR A 18 -30.88 -1.92 12.42
C TYR A 18 -29.91 -1.96 11.23
N TYR A 19 -30.00 -0.97 10.37
CA TYR A 19 -29.13 -0.83 9.21
C TYR A 19 -28.39 0.50 9.29
N ALA A 20 -27.09 0.45 9.43
CA ALA A 20 -26.24 1.62 9.36
C ALA A 20 -25.45 1.60 8.07
N VAL A 21 -25.46 2.71 7.35
CA VAL A 21 -24.65 2.91 6.14
C VAL A 21 -23.71 4.06 6.41
N CYS A 22 -22.41 3.75 6.42
CA CYS A 22 -21.38 4.76 6.53
C CYS A 22 -20.72 5.01 5.18
N CYS A 23 -20.56 6.28 4.85
CA CYS A 23 -19.88 6.72 3.65
C CYS A 23 -18.62 7.49 4.07
N LEU A 24 -17.46 6.91 3.81
CA LEU A 24 -16.18 7.56 4.04
C LEU A 24 -15.72 8.21 2.72
N MET A 25 -15.63 9.53 2.70
CA MET A 25 -15.00 10.24 1.58
C MET A 25 -13.49 10.24 1.76
N ARG A 26 -12.79 9.61 0.83
CA ARG A 26 -11.33 9.58 0.79
C ARG A 26 -10.78 10.84 0.12
N ASN A 27 -9.55 11.20 0.45
CA ASN A 27 -8.87 12.33 -0.17
C ASN A 27 -8.65 12.17 -1.69
N ASP A 28 -8.63 10.93 -2.19
CA ASP A 28 -8.59 10.59 -3.62
C ASP A 28 -9.95 10.78 -4.33
N GLY A 29 -10.93 11.25 -3.58
CA GLY A 29 -12.28 11.45 -4.08
C GLY A 29 -13.08 10.17 -4.30
N LYS A 30 -12.55 9.00 -3.94
CA LYS A 30 -13.32 7.76 -3.88
C LYS A 30 -14.21 7.78 -2.64
N ILE A 31 -15.37 7.13 -2.73
CA ILE A 31 -16.27 6.94 -1.59
C ILE A 31 -16.23 5.47 -1.23
N ALA A 32 -15.70 5.17 -0.05
CA ALA A 32 -15.86 3.86 0.55
C ALA A 32 -17.21 3.81 1.27
N VAL A 33 -17.96 2.74 1.06
CA VAL A 33 -19.26 2.55 1.70
C VAL A 33 -19.23 1.26 2.47
N GLU A 34 -19.58 1.34 3.73
CA GLU A 34 -19.75 0.20 4.62
C GLU A 34 -21.16 0.18 5.17
N TYR A 35 -21.71 -1.00 5.37
CA TYR A 35 -23.00 -1.14 6.04
C TYR A 35 -22.93 -2.20 7.13
N LEU A 36 -23.62 -1.93 8.22
CA LEU A 36 -23.82 -2.85 9.33
C LEU A 36 -25.28 -3.25 9.37
N VAL A 37 -25.52 -4.53 9.57
CA VAL A 37 -26.85 -5.08 9.87
C VAL A 37 -26.76 -5.77 11.24
N ALA A 38 -27.52 -5.31 12.20
CA ALA A 38 -27.59 -5.91 13.53
C ALA A 38 -29.04 -6.03 14.00
N ASP A 39 -29.33 -6.95 14.91
CA ASP A 39 -30.59 -6.97 15.61
C ASP A 39 -30.79 -5.65 16.37
N TRP A 40 -32.03 -5.19 16.47
CA TRP A 40 -32.33 -3.89 17.07
C TRP A 40 -31.81 -3.75 18.49
N ASP A 41 -31.84 -4.85 19.25
CA ASP A 41 -31.41 -4.89 20.66
C ASP A 41 -29.88 -4.98 20.79
N ASP A 42 -29.20 -5.41 19.73
CA ASP A 42 -27.72 -5.54 19.66
C ASP A 42 -27.07 -4.42 18.82
N ALA A 43 -27.83 -3.40 18.43
CA ALA A 43 -27.29 -2.29 17.65
C ALA A 43 -26.22 -1.55 18.47
N PRO A 44 -24.98 -1.49 18.00
CA PRO A 44 -23.92 -0.77 18.70
C PRO A 44 -24.26 0.72 18.79
N ALA A 45 -23.80 1.35 19.85
CA ALA A 45 -23.81 2.80 19.92
C ALA A 45 -22.96 3.37 18.76
N TRP A 46 -23.33 4.54 18.24
CA TRP A 46 -22.58 5.19 17.16
C TRP A 46 -21.09 5.40 17.50
N ASP A 47 -20.79 5.54 18.76
CA ASP A 47 -19.43 5.74 19.28
C ASP A 47 -18.56 4.47 19.17
N ASP A 48 -19.18 3.27 18.97
CA ASP A 48 -18.49 1.99 18.84
C ASP A 48 -18.16 1.64 17.37
N MET A 49 -18.62 2.45 16.41
CA MET A 49 -18.31 2.28 14.99
C MET A 49 -17.03 3.02 14.63
N GLU A 50 -15.89 2.55 15.11
CA GLU A 50 -14.59 2.99 14.64
C GLU A 50 -14.31 2.43 13.26
N PHE A 51 -14.41 3.30 12.26
CA PHE A 51 -13.87 3.02 10.93
C PHE A 51 -12.36 3.13 11.02
N ALA A 52 -11.72 2.04 11.27
CA ALA A 52 -10.28 1.97 11.35
C ALA A 52 -9.64 2.04 9.95
N TYR A 53 -9.71 3.20 9.30
CA TYR A 53 -8.90 3.45 8.12
C TYR A 53 -7.43 3.38 8.53
N PRO A 54 -6.55 2.75 7.71
CA PRO A 54 -5.14 2.63 8.04
C PRO A 54 -4.48 3.99 8.26
N THR A 55 -3.75 4.11 9.35
CA THR A 55 -2.84 5.23 9.60
C THR A 55 -1.44 4.74 9.26
N TYR A 56 -0.82 5.38 8.30
CA TYR A 56 0.52 5.03 7.83
C TYR A 56 1.30 6.27 7.43
N ASP A 57 2.61 6.16 7.46
CA ASP A 57 3.50 7.21 7.00
C ASP A 57 3.56 7.18 5.47
N ASN A 58 3.15 8.28 4.88
CA ASN A 58 3.22 8.54 3.45
C ASN A 58 3.67 10.00 3.27
N PRO A 59 4.69 10.26 2.48
CA PRO A 59 5.31 9.42 1.46
C PRO A 59 6.31 8.40 2.02
N LEU A 60 6.61 7.37 1.21
CA LEU A 60 7.72 6.47 1.48
C LEU A 60 9.03 7.24 1.37
N MET A 61 9.92 7.04 2.34
CA MET A 61 11.20 7.74 2.38
C MET A 61 12.34 6.79 2.00
N PRO A 62 13.24 7.18 1.08
CA PRO A 62 14.37 6.35 0.73
C PRO A 62 15.30 6.16 1.93
N LEU A 63 15.93 4.99 2.01
CA LEU A 63 16.98 4.72 2.99
C LEU A 63 18.31 5.30 2.51
N SER A 64 19.13 5.72 3.46
CA SER A 64 20.49 6.15 3.19
C SER A 64 21.28 5.02 2.57
N GLY A 65 21.92 5.28 1.43
CA GLY A 65 22.71 4.29 0.70
C GLY A 65 21.93 3.46 -0.32
N SER A 66 20.61 3.60 -0.38
CA SER A 66 19.83 3.04 -1.49
C SER A 66 20.00 3.87 -2.76
N VAL A 67 19.82 3.25 -3.90
CA VAL A 67 19.82 3.92 -5.23
C VAL A 67 18.60 4.84 -5.40
N ALA A 68 17.74 4.90 -4.41
CA ALA A 68 16.43 5.51 -4.51
C ALA A 68 16.47 7.03 -4.62
N ASP A 69 16.37 7.53 -5.82
CA ASP A 69 15.75 8.83 -6.08
C ASP A 69 14.24 8.62 -6.15
N MET A 70 13.49 9.18 -5.19
CA MET A 70 12.03 9.00 -5.13
C MET A 70 11.29 9.70 -6.27
N LYS A 71 11.95 10.58 -7.01
CA LYS A 71 11.40 11.19 -8.24
C LYS A 71 11.60 10.29 -9.46
N ASN A 72 12.71 9.54 -9.48
CA ASN A 72 13.05 8.59 -10.52
C ASN A 72 13.55 7.30 -9.88
N PRO A 73 12.66 6.50 -9.25
CA PRO A 73 13.05 5.27 -8.58
C PRO A 73 13.66 4.29 -9.58
N THR A 74 14.84 3.76 -9.26
CA THR A 74 15.55 2.82 -10.11
C THR A 74 16.06 1.63 -9.34
N VAL A 75 16.25 0.53 -10.06
CA VAL A 75 16.87 -0.71 -9.57
C VAL A 75 17.80 -1.23 -10.66
N TYR A 76 18.88 -1.94 -10.31
CA TYR A 76 19.68 -2.67 -11.30
C TYR A 76 20.03 -4.06 -10.80
N CYS A 77 20.23 -4.98 -11.75
CA CYS A 77 20.62 -6.34 -11.40
C CYS A 77 22.08 -6.39 -10.98
N SER A 78 22.34 -6.71 -9.72
CA SER A 78 23.67 -6.80 -9.11
C SER A 78 24.02 -8.20 -8.60
N LEU A 79 23.31 -9.23 -9.05
CA LEU A 79 23.50 -10.60 -8.56
C LEU A 79 24.91 -11.15 -8.75
N ASN A 80 25.62 -10.67 -9.75
CA ASN A 80 27.01 -11.07 -10.05
C ASN A 80 28.06 -10.13 -9.45
N ASP A 81 27.64 -9.07 -8.78
CA ASP A 81 28.53 -8.11 -8.15
C ASP A 81 29.11 -8.66 -6.84
N THR A 82 30.18 -8.03 -6.37
CA THR A 82 30.75 -8.34 -5.05
C THR A 82 29.72 -8.12 -3.93
N ASN A 83 28.81 -7.17 -4.12
CA ASN A 83 27.66 -6.94 -3.26
C ASN A 83 26.37 -7.13 -4.08
N PRO A 84 25.69 -8.28 -3.95
CA PRO A 84 24.46 -8.59 -4.70
C PRO A 84 23.27 -7.69 -4.35
N GLU A 85 23.39 -6.88 -3.31
CA GLU A 85 22.33 -5.96 -2.85
C GLU A 85 22.59 -4.51 -3.29
N ALA A 86 23.68 -4.26 -4.01
CA ALA A 86 24.09 -2.90 -4.38
C ALA A 86 23.07 -2.19 -5.29
N GLY A 87 22.35 -2.96 -6.10
CA GLY A 87 21.33 -2.48 -7.04
C GLY A 87 19.91 -2.39 -6.48
N ASP A 88 19.70 -2.81 -5.24
CA ASP A 88 18.37 -2.88 -4.65
C ASP A 88 17.77 -1.48 -4.45
N PHE A 89 16.48 -1.36 -4.78
CA PHE A 89 15.68 -0.22 -4.37
C PHE A 89 15.10 -0.50 -2.98
N SER A 90 15.39 0.36 -2.01
CA SER A 90 14.92 0.17 -0.63
C SER A 90 14.26 1.43 -0.08
N VAL A 91 13.08 1.27 0.54
CA VAL A 91 12.33 2.34 1.20
C VAL A 91 11.87 1.90 2.58
N ARG A 92 11.57 2.87 3.44
CA ARG A 92 10.93 2.61 4.73
C ARG A 92 9.43 2.80 4.62
N PHE A 93 8.71 1.96 5.33
CA PHE A 93 7.27 2.06 5.48
C PHE A 93 6.87 1.77 6.92
N ARG A 94 5.85 2.45 7.40
CA ARG A 94 5.26 2.19 8.72
C ARG A 94 3.76 2.41 8.66
N MET A 95 3.01 1.43 9.16
CA MET A 95 1.58 1.54 9.41
C MET A 95 1.34 1.34 10.90
N THR A 96 0.67 2.28 11.55
CA THR A 96 0.48 2.28 13.01
C THR A 96 -0.91 1.84 13.43
N ALA A 97 -1.91 1.93 12.55
CA ALA A 97 -3.29 1.57 12.84
C ALA A 97 -4.02 1.01 11.59
N PRO A 98 -5.07 0.18 11.79
CA PRO A 98 -5.50 -0.39 13.07
C PRO A 98 -4.49 -1.42 13.61
N ALA A 99 -4.51 -1.63 14.91
CA ALA A 99 -3.59 -2.60 15.54
C ALA A 99 -3.74 -3.98 14.90
N GLN A 100 -2.61 -4.64 14.65
CA GLN A 100 -2.53 -5.96 14.00
C GLN A 100 -3.05 -6.03 12.55
N GLN A 101 -3.36 -4.89 11.92
CA GLN A 101 -3.68 -4.89 10.49
C GLN A 101 -2.51 -5.47 9.70
N GLU A 102 -2.75 -6.58 9.03
CA GLU A 102 -1.78 -7.15 8.10
C GLU A 102 -1.72 -6.31 6.82
N TRP A 103 -0.53 -6.21 6.28
CA TRP A 103 -0.27 -5.57 5.00
C TRP A 103 0.77 -6.35 4.22
N LYS A 104 0.86 -6.10 2.93
CA LYS A 104 1.80 -6.78 2.05
C LYS A 104 2.38 -5.82 1.03
N ALA A 105 3.70 -5.79 0.92
CA ALA A 105 4.33 -5.21 -0.24
C ALA A 105 4.12 -6.13 -1.44
N THR A 106 3.71 -5.59 -2.56
CA THR A 106 3.42 -6.35 -3.77
C THR A 106 4.01 -5.68 -4.99
N LEU A 107 4.52 -6.49 -5.92
CA LEU A 107 4.94 -6.02 -7.23
C LEU A 107 3.81 -6.31 -8.22
N MET A 108 3.45 -5.29 -8.98
CA MET A 108 2.47 -5.36 -10.05
C MET A 108 3.21 -5.35 -11.39
N ASP A 109 2.66 -6.05 -12.36
CA ASP A 109 3.20 -6.13 -13.73
C ASP A 109 4.62 -6.71 -13.80
N ALA A 110 5.02 -7.52 -12.82
CA ALA A 110 6.33 -8.15 -12.73
C ALA A 110 6.22 -9.66 -12.60
N SER A 111 7.12 -10.36 -13.27
CA SER A 111 7.33 -11.79 -13.06
C SER A 111 8.18 -12.02 -11.81
N PRO A 112 7.86 -13.02 -10.96
CA PRO A 112 8.74 -13.41 -9.86
C PRO A 112 10.13 -13.91 -10.28
N ALA A 113 10.30 -14.24 -11.57
CA ALA A 113 11.60 -14.61 -12.12
C ALA A 113 12.48 -13.36 -12.42
N ASP A 114 11.86 -12.20 -12.57
CA ASP A 114 12.55 -10.98 -12.99
C ASP A 114 12.78 -10.02 -11.83
N PHE A 115 11.83 -9.97 -10.87
CA PHE A 115 11.90 -9.10 -9.70
C PHE A 115 11.38 -9.80 -8.45
N GLU A 116 11.96 -9.45 -7.32
CA GLU A 116 11.46 -9.86 -6.00
C GLU A 116 11.24 -8.63 -5.11
N VAL A 117 10.31 -8.78 -4.16
CA VAL A 117 10.11 -7.81 -3.07
C VAL A 117 10.22 -8.53 -1.74
N ARG A 118 10.97 -7.95 -0.82
CA ARG A 118 11.14 -8.42 0.55
C ARG A 118 10.86 -7.32 1.56
N VAL A 119 10.42 -7.73 2.73
CA VAL A 119 10.14 -6.82 3.84
C VAL A 119 10.99 -7.23 5.03
N TYR A 120 11.63 -6.26 5.67
CA TYR A 120 12.48 -6.46 6.83
C TYR A 120 12.03 -5.59 8.00
N GLN A 121 12.20 -6.09 9.22
CA GLN A 121 12.06 -5.32 10.44
C GLN A 121 13.23 -5.64 11.36
N GLY A 122 13.94 -4.63 11.84
CA GLY A 122 15.13 -4.85 12.67
C GLY A 122 16.27 -5.63 11.98
N GLY A 123 16.25 -5.73 10.64
CA GLY A 123 17.22 -6.50 9.85
C GLY A 123 16.81 -7.95 9.59
N GLU A 124 15.69 -8.40 10.13
CA GLU A 124 15.14 -9.74 9.88
C GLU A 124 14.01 -9.68 8.84
N GLU A 125 13.95 -10.67 7.95
CA GLU A 125 12.91 -10.77 6.94
C GLU A 125 11.56 -11.14 7.59
N VAL A 126 10.50 -10.41 7.22
CA VAL A 126 9.15 -10.58 7.75
C VAL A 126 8.20 -10.94 6.61
N THR A 127 7.58 -12.11 6.69
CA THR A 127 6.66 -12.61 5.65
C THR A 127 5.26 -11.99 5.75
N ASN A 128 4.78 -11.75 6.97
CA ASN A 128 3.45 -11.20 7.25
C ASN A 128 3.59 -9.96 8.13
N PRO A 129 3.97 -8.82 7.55
CA PRO A 129 4.10 -7.59 8.30
C PRO A 129 2.73 -7.10 8.77
N THR A 130 2.72 -6.54 9.98
CA THR A 130 1.52 -5.99 10.62
C THR A 130 1.73 -4.53 11.00
N ALA A 131 0.66 -3.84 11.36
CA ALA A 131 0.75 -2.49 11.91
C ALA A 131 1.65 -2.48 13.15
N SER A 132 2.60 -1.54 13.19
CA SER A 132 3.63 -1.42 14.22
C SER A 132 4.10 0.03 14.33
N GLU A 133 4.53 0.44 15.51
CA GLU A 133 5.22 1.73 15.71
C GLU A 133 6.65 1.73 15.15
N GLU A 134 7.20 0.56 14.89
CA GLU A 134 8.53 0.42 14.30
C GLU A 134 8.48 0.43 12.77
N TRP A 135 9.58 0.89 12.18
CA TRP A 135 9.73 0.95 10.75
C TRP A 135 10.06 -0.40 10.14
N TYR A 136 9.44 -0.67 9.00
CA TYR A 136 9.83 -1.73 8.09
C TYR A 136 10.69 -1.17 6.95
N THR A 137 11.56 -2.00 6.41
CA THR A 137 12.29 -1.75 5.16
C THR A 137 11.68 -2.63 4.07
N ILE A 138 11.24 -2.03 2.99
CA ILE A 138 10.77 -2.74 1.80
C ILE A 138 11.88 -2.64 0.76
N THR A 139 12.32 -3.79 0.25
CA THR A 139 13.40 -3.89 -0.73
C THR A 139 12.89 -4.55 -2.01
N VAL A 140 13.12 -3.92 -3.14
CA VAL A 140 12.86 -4.47 -4.47
C VAL A 140 14.20 -4.77 -5.13
N ARG A 141 14.35 -5.99 -5.63
CA ARG A 141 15.57 -6.48 -6.29
C ARG A 141 15.27 -6.92 -7.71
N ALA A 142 16.11 -6.53 -8.65
CA ALA A 142 16.11 -7.07 -10.00
C ALA A 142 16.90 -8.38 -10.04
N LEU A 143 16.25 -9.43 -10.55
CA LEU A 143 16.83 -10.78 -10.67
C LEU A 143 17.32 -11.09 -12.09
N ASN A 144 16.78 -10.40 -13.08
CA ASN A 144 17.05 -10.65 -14.49
C ASN A 144 17.73 -9.42 -15.14
N PRO A 145 19.00 -9.53 -15.57
CA PRO A 145 19.72 -8.42 -16.21
C PRO A 145 19.13 -8.01 -17.55
N ASP A 146 18.38 -8.88 -18.22
CA ASP A 146 17.80 -8.61 -19.54
C ASP A 146 16.55 -7.68 -19.48
N MET A 147 16.11 -7.30 -18.28
CA MET A 147 14.93 -6.47 -18.07
C MET A 147 15.23 -4.97 -18.00
N VAL A 148 16.40 -4.54 -18.44
CA VAL A 148 16.78 -3.12 -18.51
C VAL A 148 15.76 -2.31 -19.33
N GLY A 149 15.31 -1.18 -18.78
CA GLY A 149 14.26 -0.34 -19.36
C GLY A 149 12.83 -0.79 -19.04
N GLN A 150 12.67 -1.90 -18.33
CA GLN A 150 11.34 -2.30 -17.81
C GLN A 150 11.03 -1.57 -16.52
N THR A 151 9.74 -1.31 -16.32
CA THR A 151 9.23 -0.68 -15.10
C THR A 151 8.39 -1.68 -14.32
N VAL A 152 8.63 -1.77 -13.02
CA VAL A 152 7.82 -2.53 -12.08
C VAL A 152 7.13 -1.57 -11.10
N ARG A 153 5.93 -1.94 -10.64
CA ARG A 153 5.14 -1.13 -9.72
C ARG A 153 5.10 -1.76 -8.34
N LEU A 154 5.63 -1.03 -7.35
CA LEU A 154 5.56 -1.42 -5.94
C LEU A 154 4.32 -0.80 -5.30
N GLY A 155 3.42 -1.61 -4.80
CA GLY A 155 2.24 -1.21 -4.02
C GLY A 155 2.23 -1.82 -2.63
N ILE A 156 1.42 -1.25 -1.74
CA ILE A 156 1.12 -1.79 -0.41
C ILE A 156 -0.34 -2.22 -0.39
N ALA A 157 -0.57 -3.50 -0.29
CA ALA A 157 -1.89 -4.09 -0.22
C ALA A 157 -2.30 -4.35 1.23
N ILE A 158 -3.57 -4.12 1.53
CA ILE A 158 -4.20 -4.48 2.80
C ILE A 158 -5.48 -5.25 2.53
N THR A 159 -5.91 -6.03 3.52
CA THR A 159 -7.22 -6.70 3.55
C THR A 159 -8.03 -6.03 4.67
N PRO A 160 -8.74 -4.94 4.38
CA PRO A 160 -9.45 -4.20 5.40
C PRO A 160 -10.79 -4.86 5.75
N THR A 161 -11.28 -4.58 6.95
CA THR A 161 -12.56 -5.14 7.44
C THR A 161 -13.79 -4.60 6.70
N TRP A 162 -13.65 -3.48 5.98
CA TRP A 162 -14.76 -2.87 5.23
C TRP A 162 -14.92 -3.39 3.80
N LEU A 163 -14.07 -4.31 3.36
CA LEU A 163 -14.24 -5.04 2.10
C LEU A 163 -14.82 -6.43 2.36
N ALA A 164 -15.29 -7.08 1.31
CA ALA A 164 -15.70 -8.47 1.44
C ALA A 164 -14.51 -9.35 1.89
N PRO A 165 -14.78 -10.44 2.63
CA PRO A 165 -13.73 -11.29 3.15
C PRO A 165 -12.77 -11.76 2.04
N GLY A 166 -11.48 -11.45 2.21
CA GLY A 166 -10.43 -11.80 1.25
C GLY A 166 -10.20 -10.79 0.13
N GLU A 167 -11.02 -9.73 0.03
CA GLU A 167 -10.74 -8.64 -0.89
C GLU A 167 -9.62 -7.75 -0.35
N THR A 168 -8.73 -7.34 -1.24
CA THR A 168 -7.60 -6.47 -0.93
C THR A 168 -7.75 -5.12 -1.63
N THR A 169 -7.19 -4.09 -1.03
CA THR A 169 -7.04 -2.78 -1.67
C THR A 169 -5.62 -2.28 -1.51
N LEU A 170 -5.19 -1.42 -2.44
CA LEU A 170 -3.91 -0.75 -2.34
C LEU A 170 -4.03 0.51 -1.49
N LEU A 171 -3.03 0.76 -0.67
CA LEU A 171 -2.87 2.04 -0.01
C LEU A 171 -2.41 3.10 -1.03
N LEU A 172 -2.80 4.34 -0.78
CA LEU A 172 -2.34 5.47 -1.57
C LEU A 172 -0.94 5.85 -1.10
N ILE A 173 0.04 5.59 -1.94
CA ILE A 173 1.44 5.92 -1.72
C ILE A 173 1.96 6.68 -2.93
N ASN A 174 2.64 7.79 -2.73
CA ASN A 174 3.16 8.59 -3.84
C ASN A 174 4.68 8.51 -4.00
N GLY A 175 5.36 7.92 -3.04
CA GLY A 175 6.81 7.82 -3.05
C GLY A 175 7.54 9.16 -2.94
N LEU A 176 6.84 10.28 -2.81
CA LEU A 176 7.41 11.63 -2.73
C LEU A 176 7.57 12.07 -1.28
N THR A 177 8.58 12.89 -1.01
CA THR A 177 8.80 13.50 0.31
C THR A 177 7.82 14.63 0.61
N ASP A 178 7.14 15.14 -0.41
CA ASP A 178 6.17 16.22 -0.29
C ASP A 178 4.75 15.66 -0.45
N ALA A 179 4.06 15.53 0.67
CA ALA A 179 2.67 15.05 0.72
C ALA A 179 1.68 16.02 0.04
N ILE A 180 2.09 17.27 -0.23
CA ILE A 180 1.27 18.28 -0.88
C ILE A 180 1.08 18.00 -2.37
N ALA A 181 1.97 17.22 -2.99
CA ALA A 181 1.81 16.81 -4.37
C ALA A 181 0.57 15.93 -4.63
N TRP A 182 -0.07 15.45 -3.59
CA TRP A 182 -1.25 14.58 -3.63
C TRP A 182 -2.49 15.23 -4.25
N PRO A 183 -2.94 16.40 -3.77
CA PRO A 183 -4.22 16.93 -4.23
C PRO A 183 -4.17 17.52 -5.62
N ASP A 184 -3.02 17.96 -6.08
CA ASP A 184 -2.90 18.74 -7.32
C ASP A 184 -2.66 17.90 -8.56
N SER A 185 -2.21 16.65 -8.42
CA SER A 185 -1.89 15.81 -9.57
C SER A 185 -3.09 15.14 -10.23
N GLY A 186 -4.27 15.16 -9.59
CA GLY A 186 -5.43 14.42 -10.05
C GLY A 186 -5.24 12.90 -10.10
N ASN A 187 -4.03 12.45 -9.92
CA ASN A 187 -3.59 11.05 -9.81
C ASN A 187 -3.01 10.84 -8.42
N MET A 188 -3.66 10.01 -7.64
CA MET A 188 -3.13 9.51 -6.39
C MET A 188 -2.56 8.12 -6.66
N PRO A 189 -1.25 7.98 -6.87
CA PRO A 189 -0.68 6.69 -7.21
C PRO A 189 -0.83 5.73 -6.03
N GLU A 190 -1.32 4.54 -6.34
CA GLU A 190 -1.38 3.41 -5.42
C GLU A 190 -0.08 2.59 -5.48
N TYR A 191 0.95 3.14 -6.13
CA TYR A 191 2.22 2.45 -6.37
C TYR A 191 3.37 3.43 -6.61
N ILE A 192 4.58 2.92 -6.47
CA ILE A 192 5.82 3.56 -6.92
C ILE A 192 6.26 2.83 -8.18
N GLU A 193 6.52 3.57 -9.25
CA GLU A 193 7.13 3.04 -10.48
C GLU A 193 8.65 3.01 -10.32
N ILE A 194 9.25 1.84 -10.56
CA ILE A 194 10.69 1.60 -10.41
C ILE A 194 11.20 1.07 -11.74
N GLU A 195 12.12 1.79 -12.36
CA GLU A 195 12.73 1.39 -13.64
C GLU A 195 13.99 0.57 -13.40
N GLN A 196 14.14 -0.54 -14.13
CA GLN A 196 15.41 -1.24 -14.15
C GLN A 196 16.39 -0.54 -15.11
N ILE A 197 17.49 -0.07 -14.56
CA ILE A 197 18.59 0.56 -15.31
C ILE A 197 19.75 -0.44 -15.53
N PRO A 198 20.66 -0.16 -16.47
CA PRO A 198 21.89 -0.93 -16.60
C PRO A 198 22.71 -0.92 -15.32
N ASN A 199 23.38 -2.04 -15.03
CA ASN A 199 24.31 -2.08 -13.91
C ASN A 199 25.49 -1.12 -14.17
N PRO A 200 25.74 -0.13 -13.31
CA PRO A 200 26.81 0.84 -13.53
C PRO A 200 28.23 0.26 -13.43
N ASN A 201 28.34 -1.01 -13.01
CA ASN A 201 29.62 -1.71 -12.83
C ASN A 201 29.97 -2.64 -14.01
N ASP A 202 29.06 -2.79 -14.98
CA ASP A 202 29.25 -3.64 -16.18
C ASP A 202 30.05 -2.92 -17.30
#